data_102230e76e5260b6b4aa9ea0a571c7ed
#
_entry.id   102230e76e5260b6b4aa9ea0a571c7ed
#
_cell.length_a   1.000
_cell.length_b   1.000
_cell.length_c   1.000
_cell.angle_alpha   90.00
_cell.angle_beta   90.00
_cell.angle_gamma   90.00
#
_symmetry.space_group_name_H-M   'P 1'
#
loop_
_entity.id
_entity.type
_entity.pdbx_description
1 polymer ?
#
loop_
_entity_poly.entity_id
_entity_poly.type
_entity_poly.pdbx_seq_one_letter_code
_entity_poly.pdbx_strand_id
1 'polypeptide(L)'
;MSDNILEIFATSYMWLLEHMFLINVVFSFLIIFFQRKNPTTVWAWLLLLYFIPILGFLLYMILGQNFRKERMFKMKEIEGEIKYAVRRQEESIYRKKLRLRDPELERFKSLILYNLNEGEAVLTDNNDIRIYTDGREKFNALLNEMDHARNYIHIQYYIIRSDELWKEIEEVLLRKARQGVEIRILFDSMGCRGRKGMHKADWDRLRKAGIQVAEFFPAVLGKLQLRVNYRNHRKIAVIDGRIGFVGGFNVGREYLGKDRKFGYWRDTHICIEGSAVTSLAVRFVLDWNYAAGENLFLEDRLFALPEYVRGGKDPVQIISSGPDSSSQEIRDNYLRLIHMAQRSIYIQTPYFVPDEGLMTALK
;
A
#
# COMPACT_ATOMS: atom_id res chain seq x y z
N MET A 1 -36.28 41.81 0.38
CA MET A 1 -35.69 40.53 -0.14
C MET A 1 -34.50 40.07 0.71
N SER A 2 -33.65 40.94 1.24
CA SER A 2 -32.54 40.59 2.13
C SER A 2 -32.99 40.08 3.51
N ASP A 3 -34.07 40.63 4.07
CA ASP A 3 -34.54 40.29 5.41
C ASP A 3 -35.17 38.87 5.46
N ASN A 4 -35.87 38.46 4.43
CA ASN A 4 -36.38 37.09 4.31
C ASN A 4 -35.28 36.02 4.21
N ILE A 5 -34.15 36.36 3.60
CA ILE A 5 -33.04 35.42 3.45
C ILE A 5 -32.32 35.27 4.80
N LEU A 6 -32.14 36.36 5.55
CA LEU A 6 -31.55 36.36 6.90
C LEU A 6 -32.44 35.60 7.92
N GLU A 7 -33.75 35.75 7.82
CA GLU A 7 -34.71 35.05 8.68
C GLU A 7 -34.74 33.53 8.40
N ILE A 8 -34.71 33.16 7.13
CA ILE A 8 -34.60 31.74 6.72
C ILE A 8 -33.28 31.12 7.20
N PHE A 9 -32.17 31.84 7.07
CA PHE A 9 -30.86 31.40 7.61
C PHE A 9 -30.85 31.25 9.13
N ALA A 10 -31.41 32.22 9.85
CA ALA A 10 -31.50 32.17 11.31
C ALA A 10 -32.38 31.02 11.79
N THR A 11 -33.55 30.83 11.17
CA THR A 11 -34.46 29.73 11.50
C THR A 11 -33.88 28.37 11.20
N SER A 12 -33.21 28.24 10.06
CA SER A 12 -32.53 26.99 9.68
C SER A 12 -31.35 26.66 10.60
N TYR A 13 -30.61 27.70 11.04
CA TYR A 13 -29.50 27.55 11.99
C TYR A 13 -29.99 27.14 13.39
N MET A 14 -31.07 27.74 13.88
CA MET A 14 -31.67 27.38 15.16
C MET A 14 -32.23 25.97 15.13
N TRP A 15 -32.94 25.58 14.05
CA TRP A 15 -33.41 24.23 13.85
C TRP A 15 -32.25 23.22 13.83
N LEU A 16 -31.16 23.54 13.13
CA LEU A 16 -29.97 22.70 13.09
C LEU A 16 -29.35 22.50 14.48
N LEU A 17 -29.26 23.56 15.28
CA LEU A 17 -28.72 23.48 16.65
C LEU A 17 -29.60 22.61 17.56
N GLU A 18 -30.92 22.74 17.47
CA GLU A 18 -31.86 21.95 18.26
C GLU A 18 -31.79 20.44 17.91
N HIS A 19 -31.65 20.12 16.64
CA HIS A 19 -31.59 18.73 16.18
C HIS A 19 -30.18 18.13 16.23
N MET A 20 -29.13 18.96 16.33
CA MET A 20 -27.74 18.52 16.32
C MET A 20 -27.40 17.64 17.53
N PHE A 21 -28.03 17.91 18.68
CA PHE A 21 -27.89 17.04 19.85
C PHE A 21 -28.40 15.62 19.55
N LEU A 22 -29.59 15.49 18.98
CA LEU A 22 -30.18 14.20 18.65
C LEU A 22 -29.35 13.48 17.56
N ILE A 23 -28.90 14.21 16.55
CA ILE A 23 -28.03 13.69 15.50
C ILE A 23 -26.74 13.16 16.12
N ASN A 24 -26.10 13.91 17.01
CA ASN A 24 -24.87 13.47 17.68
C ASN A 24 -25.08 12.28 18.61
N VAL A 25 -26.22 12.16 19.27
CA VAL A 25 -26.59 10.96 20.06
C VAL A 25 -26.67 9.74 19.16
N VAL A 26 -27.35 9.85 18.01
CA VAL A 26 -27.43 8.76 17.02
C VAL A 26 -26.04 8.40 16.48
N PHE A 27 -25.22 9.40 16.13
CA PHE A 27 -23.84 9.17 15.69
C PHE A 27 -22.96 8.54 16.77
N SER A 28 -23.12 8.96 18.03
CA SER A 28 -22.40 8.35 19.16
C SER A 28 -22.75 6.88 19.30
N PHE A 29 -24.03 6.55 19.19
CA PHE A 29 -24.49 5.15 19.17
C PHE A 29 -23.85 4.37 18.02
N LEU A 30 -23.89 4.92 16.80
CA LEU A 30 -23.26 4.27 15.63
C LEU A 30 -21.73 4.09 15.82
N ILE A 31 -21.04 5.06 16.41
CA ILE A 31 -19.60 4.96 16.69
C ILE A 31 -19.30 3.85 17.68
N ILE A 32 -20.08 3.75 18.75
CA ILE A 32 -19.86 2.75 19.81
C ILE A 32 -20.14 1.33 19.30
N PHE A 33 -21.26 1.13 18.63
CA PHE A 33 -21.75 -0.22 18.33
C PHE A 33 -21.30 -0.76 16.97
N PHE A 34 -21.08 0.08 15.97
CA PHE A 34 -20.77 -0.37 14.61
C PHE A 34 -19.32 -0.13 14.19
N GLN A 35 -18.52 0.57 14.99
CA GLN A 35 -17.11 0.77 14.66
C GLN A 35 -16.20 0.03 15.64
N ARG A 36 -15.49 -0.98 15.12
CA ARG A 36 -14.40 -1.66 15.85
C ARG A 36 -13.19 -0.74 15.93
N LYS A 37 -13.22 0.26 16.80
CA LYS A 37 -12.10 1.19 17.06
C LYS A 37 -11.51 0.94 18.44
N ASN A 38 -10.26 1.38 18.62
CA ASN A 38 -9.64 1.46 19.93
C ASN A 38 -10.53 2.33 20.84
N PRO A 39 -10.83 1.90 22.09
CA PRO A 39 -11.66 2.64 23.03
C PRO A 39 -11.24 4.12 23.21
N THR A 40 -9.94 4.40 23.27
CA THR A 40 -9.40 5.77 23.35
C THR A 40 -9.85 6.64 22.17
N THR A 41 -9.85 6.09 20.96
CA THR A 41 -10.32 6.79 19.76
C THR A 41 -11.83 7.03 19.79
N VAL A 42 -12.60 6.06 20.30
CA VAL A 42 -14.05 6.20 20.48
C VAL A 42 -14.34 7.36 21.45
N TRP A 43 -13.69 7.37 22.62
CA TRP A 43 -13.84 8.45 23.59
C TRP A 43 -13.47 9.82 23.02
N ALA A 44 -12.37 9.91 22.28
CA ALA A 44 -11.96 11.18 21.65
C ALA A 44 -13.05 11.71 20.69
N TRP A 45 -13.67 10.85 19.89
CA TRP A 45 -14.77 11.25 19.00
C TRP A 45 -16.03 11.63 19.75
N LEU A 46 -16.39 10.88 20.81
CA LEU A 46 -17.56 11.19 21.64
C LEU A 46 -17.41 12.56 22.31
N LEU A 47 -16.24 12.84 22.89
CA LEU A 47 -15.95 14.14 23.48
C LEU A 47 -16.02 15.28 22.45
N LEU A 48 -15.45 15.07 21.25
CA LEU A 48 -15.48 16.06 20.18
C LEU A 48 -16.92 16.36 19.71
N LEU A 49 -17.75 15.32 19.53
CA LEU A 49 -19.15 15.46 19.14
C LEU A 49 -20.00 16.13 20.23
N TYR A 50 -19.66 15.91 21.50
CA TYR A 50 -20.37 16.51 22.63
C TYR A 50 -20.02 17.98 22.82
N PHE A 51 -18.72 18.34 22.86
CA PHE A 51 -18.27 19.69 23.14
C PHE A 51 -18.32 20.66 21.96
N ILE A 52 -18.15 20.14 20.74
CA ILE A 52 -18.10 20.94 19.50
C ILE A 52 -18.99 20.27 18.43
N PRO A 53 -20.32 20.27 18.60
CA PRO A 53 -21.22 19.40 17.85
C PRO A 53 -21.11 19.53 16.35
N ILE A 54 -21.17 20.73 15.79
CA ILE A 54 -21.16 20.96 14.34
C ILE A 54 -19.81 20.65 13.74
N LEU A 55 -18.73 21.20 14.33
CA LEU A 55 -17.37 20.97 13.84
C LEU A 55 -16.93 19.51 14.08
N GLY A 56 -17.31 18.94 15.23
CA GLY A 56 -17.07 17.53 15.54
C GLY A 56 -17.73 16.59 14.53
N PHE A 57 -18.97 16.88 14.15
CA PHE A 57 -19.67 16.13 13.12
C PHE A 57 -18.97 16.24 11.75
N LEU A 58 -18.62 17.44 11.32
CA LEU A 58 -17.90 17.65 10.06
C LEU A 58 -16.53 16.96 10.05
N LEU A 59 -15.77 17.09 11.14
CA LEU A 59 -14.49 16.40 11.28
C LEU A 59 -14.65 14.88 11.29
N TYR A 60 -15.71 14.38 11.96
CA TYR A 60 -16.01 12.96 11.96
C TYR A 60 -16.36 12.44 10.56
N MET A 61 -17.15 13.19 9.79
CA MET A 61 -17.47 12.83 8.39
C MET A 61 -16.23 12.78 7.48
N ILE A 62 -15.23 13.62 7.76
CA ILE A 62 -13.99 13.71 6.97
C ILE A 62 -12.94 12.69 7.43
N LEU A 63 -12.73 12.56 8.73
CA LEU A 63 -11.63 11.82 9.33
C LEU A 63 -12.08 10.50 9.98
N GLY A 64 -13.35 10.43 10.41
CA GLY A 64 -13.89 9.34 11.20
C GLY A 64 -14.41 8.15 10.40
N GLN A 65 -14.59 8.30 9.10
CA GLN A 65 -15.29 7.30 8.28
C GLN A 65 -14.55 5.96 8.15
N ASN A 66 -15.19 4.91 8.68
CA ASN A 66 -14.82 3.52 8.44
C ASN A 66 -15.91 2.74 7.64
N PHE A 67 -16.98 3.44 7.17
CA PHE A 67 -18.21 2.82 6.68
C PHE A 67 -18.11 2.01 5.37
N ARG A 68 -16.94 1.91 4.71
CA ARG A 68 -16.81 1.16 3.45
C ARG A 68 -15.49 0.41 3.31
N LYS A 69 -14.89 -0.06 4.40
CA LYS A 69 -13.59 -0.73 4.33
C LYS A 69 -13.61 -2.04 3.52
N GLU A 70 -14.62 -2.88 3.71
CA GLU A 70 -14.66 -4.22 3.13
C GLU A 70 -15.03 -4.30 1.65
N ARG A 71 -15.65 -3.27 1.08
CA ARG A 71 -16.12 -3.31 -0.32
C ARG A 71 -15.12 -2.81 -1.35
N MET A 72 -14.05 -2.13 -0.93
CA MET A 72 -13.18 -1.43 -1.87
C MET A 72 -12.26 -2.35 -2.69
N PHE A 73 -11.94 -3.55 -2.17
CA PHE A 73 -10.95 -4.44 -2.79
C PHE A 73 -11.45 -5.89 -2.98
N LYS A 74 -12.71 -6.20 -2.69
CA LYS A 74 -13.26 -7.55 -2.90
C LYS A 74 -13.56 -7.79 -4.38
N MET A 75 -12.60 -8.31 -5.11
CA MET A 75 -12.84 -8.93 -6.40
C MET A 75 -12.93 -10.45 -6.19
N LYS A 76 -14.16 -10.98 -6.30
CA LYS A 76 -14.52 -12.36 -5.92
C LYS A 76 -13.75 -13.47 -6.64
N GLU A 77 -13.27 -13.23 -7.85
CA GLU A 77 -12.69 -14.30 -8.69
C GLU A 77 -11.31 -14.74 -8.22
N ILE A 78 -10.46 -13.81 -7.74
CA ILE A 78 -9.10 -14.13 -7.28
C ILE A 78 -9.07 -14.63 -5.86
N GLU A 79 -10.02 -14.16 -5.05
CA GLU A 79 -10.21 -14.70 -3.72
C GLU A 79 -10.27 -16.24 -3.75
N GLY A 80 -10.81 -16.84 -4.81
CA GLY A 80 -10.87 -18.28 -5.01
C GLY A 80 -9.51 -18.95 -5.24
N GLU A 81 -8.69 -18.43 -6.13
CA GLU A 81 -7.38 -19.01 -6.47
C GLU A 81 -6.35 -18.81 -5.37
N ILE A 82 -6.30 -17.61 -4.78
CA ILE A 82 -5.43 -17.32 -3.63
C ILE A 82 -5.84 -18.22 -2.45
N LYS A 83 -7.12 -18.32 -2.14
CA LYS A 83 -7.61 -19.21 -1.07
C LYS A 83 -7.30 -20.67 -1.34
N TYR A 84 -7.34 -21.11 -2.59
CA TYR A 84 -6.95 -22.47 -2.95
C TYR A 84 -5.44 -22.71 -2.71
N ALA A 85 -4.59 -21.79 -3.15
CA ALA A 85 -3.14 -21.87 -2.93
C ALA A 85 -2.79 -21.85 -1.43
N VAL A 86 -3.45 -20.97 -0.66
CA VAL A 86 -3.31 -20.86 0.79
C VAL A 86 -3.69 -22.20 1.47
N ARG A 87 -4.88 -22.75 1.18
CA ARG A 87 -5.34 -24.02 1.76
C ARG A 87 -4.42 -25.19 1.42
N ARG A 88 -3.97 -25.28 0.17
CA ARG A 88 -3.06 -26.32 -0.28
C ARG A 88 -1.73 -26.26 0.47
N GLN A 89 -1.18 -25.06 0.69
CA GLN A 89 0.06 -24.89 1.43
C GLN A 89 -0.15 -25.17 2.92
N GLU A 90 -1.25 -24.71 3.50
CA GLU A 90 -1.62 -24.98 4.89
C GLU A 90 -1.71 -26.49 5.18
N GLU A 91 -2.44 -27.24 4.35
CA GLU A 91 -2.51 -28.69 4.47
C GLU A 91 -1.13 -29.36 4.36
N SER A 92 -0.29 -28.86 3.47
CA SER A 92 1.07 -29.38 3.28
C SER A 92 1.95 -29.16 4.52
N ILE A 93 1.78 -28.03 5.20
CA ILE A 93 2.48 -27.72 6.44
C ILE A 93 1.97 -28.60 7.59
N TYR A 94 0.66 -28.72 7.76
CA TYR A 94 0.07 -29.55 8.83
C TYR A 94 0.38 -31.04 8.65
N ARG A 95 0.36 -31.53 7.40
CA ARG A 95 0.72 -32.93 7.10
C ARG A 95 2.23 -33.19 7.12
N LYS A 96 3.07 -32.21 7.50
CA LYS A 96 4.54 -32.27 7.47
C LYS A 96 5.10 -32.64 6.08
N LYS A 97 4.37 -32.35 5.02
CA LYS A 97 4.77 -32.61 3.63
C LYS A 97 5.58 -31.46 3.05
N LEU A 98 5.37 -30.23 3.57
CA LEU A 98 6.19 -29.10 3.19
C LEU A 98 7.55 -29.27 3.88
N ARG A 99 8.54 -29.70 3.12
CA ARG A 99 9.94 -29.69 3.56
C ARG A 99 10.48 -28.29 3.31
N LEU A 100 10.66 -27.54 4.37
CA LEU A 100 11.41 -26.29 4.30
C LEU A 100 12.86 -26.64 3.93
N ARG A 101 13.40 -25.98 2.90
CA ARG A 101 14.79 -26.25 2.46
C ARG A 101 15.80 -25.94 3.54
N ASP A 102 15.54 -24.89 4.31
CA ASP A 102 16.35 -24.47 5.44
C ASP A 102 15.70 -24.95 6.75
N PRO A 103 16.36 -25.86 7.53
CA PRO A 103 15.88 -26.30 8.83
C PRO A 103 15.68 -25.18 9.85
N GLU A 104 16.41 -24.06 9.72
CA GLU A 104 16.26 -22.87 10.57
C GLU A 104 14.86 -22.23 10.48
N LEU A 105 14.16 -22.45 9.35
CA LEU A 105 12.81 -21.95 9.17
C LEU A 105 11.78 -22.66 10.04
N GLU A 106 12.08 -23.85 10.58
CA GLU A 106 11.12 -24.58 11.43
C GLU A 106 10.77 -23.77 12.68
N ARG A 107 11.70 -23.00 13.22
CA ARG A 107 11.45 -22.07 14.34
C ARG A 107 10.46 -20.96 13.97
N PHE A 108 10.31 -20.59 12.69
CA PHE A 108 9.39 -19.58 12.20
C PHE A 108 8.07 -20.13 11.70
N LYS A 109 7.83 -21.42 11.82
CA LYS A 109 6.62 -22.10 11.32
C LYS A 109 5.33 -21.46 11.79
N SER A 110 5.24 -21.04 13.04
CA SER A 110 4.06 -20.35 13.59
C SER A 110 3.83 -18.99 12.92
N LEU A 111 4.89 -18.27 12.60
CA LEU A 111 4.82 -17.00 11.86
C LEU A 111 4.41 -17.25 10.41
N ILE A 112 5.00 -18.24 9.75
CA ILE A 112 4.67 -18.64 8.36
C ILE A 112 3.19 -19.00 8.26
N LEU A 113 2.67 -19.81 9.19
CA LEU A 113 1.25 -20.18 9.23
C LEU A 113 0.34 -18.97 9.49
N TYR A 114 0.73 -18.09 10.40
CA TYR A 114 -0.01 -16.87 10.67
C TYR A 114 -0.13 -16.00 9.41
N ASN A 115 1.00 -15.77 8.72
CA ASN A 115 1.03 -14.98 7.51
C ASN A 115 0.23 -15.63 6.37
N LEU A 116 0.22 -16.96 6.31
CA LEU A 116 -0.57 -17.70 5.34
C LEU A 116 -2.08 -17.53 5.60
N ASN A 117 -2.52 -17.66 6.87
CA ASN A 117 -3.94 -17.67 7.20
C ASN A 117 -4.57 -16.28 7.30
N GLU A 118 -3.86 -15.34 7.92
CA GLU A 118 -4.38 -13.98 8.12
C GLU A 118 -4.00 -13.01 6.99
N GLY A 119 -2.81 -13.21 6.40
CA GLY A 119 -2.27 -12.36 5.34
C GLY A 119 -2.42 -12.93 3.93
N GLU A 120 -2.97 -14.14 3.80
CA GLU A 120 -3.04 -14.89 2.52
C GLU A 120 -1.67 -14.95 1.79
N ALA A 121 -0.57 -14.90 2.58
CA ALA A 121 0.79 -14.82 2.09
C ALA A 121 1.40 -16.21 1.89
N VAL A 122 1.37 -16.70 0.67
CA VAL A 122 1.99 -17.99 0.31
C VAL A 122 3.52 -17.90 0.44
N LEU A 123 4.12 -18.89 1.11
CA LEU A 123 5.57 -19.02 1.20
C LEU A 123 6.13 -19.55 -0.12
N THR A 124 7.13 -18.88 -0.65
CA THR A 124 7.95 -19.35 -1.78
C THR A 124 9.40 -19.49 -1.32
N ASP A 125 10.15 -20.48 -1.82
CA ASP A 125 11.53 -20.80 -1.37
C ASP A 125 12.54 -20.91 -2.52
N ASN A 126 12.19 -20.35 -3.67
CA ASN A 126 13.00 -20.35 -4.88
C ASN A 126 13.27 -18.92 -5.38
N ASN A 127 13.63 -18.04 -4.45
CA ASN A 127 13.91 -16.65 -4.79
C ASN A 127 15.40 -16.33 -4.60
N ASP A 128 15.87 -15.35 -5.36
CA ASP A 128 17.14 -14.65 -5.13
C ASP A 128 16.83 -13.21 -4.72
N ILE A 129 17.40 -12.77 -3.58
CA ILE A 129 17.13 -11.46 -3.01
C ILE A 129 18.38 -10.61 -3.01
N ARG A 130 18.28 -9.40 -3.52
CA ARG A 130 19.30 -8.36 -3.39
C ARG A 130 18.75 -7.19 -2.57
N ILE A 131 19.50 -6.78 -1.56
CA ILE A 131 19.11 -5.70 -0.65
C ILE A 131 19.89 -4.44 -1.02
N TYR A 132 19.17 -3.34 -1.21
CA TYR A 132 19.72 -2.02 -1.50
C TYR A 132 19.47 -1.09 -0.31
N THR A 133 20.51 -0.42 0.16
CA THR A 133 20.40 0.61 1.21
C THR A 133 20.75 2.00 0.70
N ASP A 134 21.25 2.09 -0.53
CA ASP A 134 21.56 3.31 -1.27
C ASP A 134 20.61 3.51 -2.44
N GLY A 135 20.10 4.73 -2.59
CA GLY A 135 19.12 5.03 -3.62
C GLY A 135 19.68 4.97 -5.04
N ARG A 136 20.93 5.38 -5.26
CA ARG A 136 21.55 5.34 -6.60
C ARG A 136 21.75 3.90 -7.06
N GLU A 137 22.26 3.03 -6.18
CA GLU A 137 22.43 1.61 -6.48
C GLU A 137 21.09 0.96 -6.82
N LYS A 138 20.06 1.22 -6.01
CA LYS A 138 18.69 0.71 -6.24
C LYS A 138 18.13 1.17 -7.59
N PHE A 139 18.24 2.48 -7.90
CA PHE A 139 17.65 3.00 -9.13
C PHE A 139 18.46 2.59 -10.37
N ASN A 140 19.78 2.46 -10.28
CA ASN A 140 20.59 1.88 -11.35
C ASN A 140 20.16 0.43 -11.66
N ALA A 141 19.94 -0.38 -10.61
CA ALA A 141 19.43 -1.74 -10.79
C ALA A 141 18.03 -1.75 -11.42
N LEU A 142 17.11 -0.89 -10.96
CA LEU A 142 15.77 -0.79 -11.53
C LEU A 142 15.81 -0.37 -13.01
N LEU A 143 16.58 0.66 -13.36
CA LEU A 143 16.72 1.12 -14.74
C LEU A 143 17.29 0.04 -15.65
N ASN A 144 18.28 -0.70 -15.17
CA ASN A 144 18.86 -1.83 -15.91
C ASN A 144 17.82 -2.93 -16.18
N GLU A 145 17.04 -3.33 -15.17
CA GLU A 145 16.01 -4.36 -15.37
C GLU A 145 14.88 -3.86 -16.29
N MET A 146 14.47 -2.60 -16.17
CA MET A 146 13.50 -1.99 -17.07
C MET A 146 14.00 -1.94 -18.53
N ASP A 147 15.28 -1.69 -18.74
CA ASP A 147 15.87 -1.67 -20.08
C ASP A 147 15.90 -3.05 -20.74
N HIS A 148 15.95 -4.11 -19.94
CA HIS A 148 15.88 -5.50 -20.41
C HIS A 148 14.46 -6.05 -20.52
N ALA A 149 13.42 -5.30 -20.12
CA ALA A 149 12.03 -5.73 -20.21
C ALA A 149 11.62 -6.07 -21.64
N ARG A 150 10.83 -7.13 -21.81
CA ARG A 150 10.35 -7.62 -23.11
C ARG A 150 8.84 -7.61 -23.25
N ASN A 151 8.11 -7.81 -22.16
CA ASN A 151 6.67 -7.97 -22.17
C ASN A 151 5.96 -6.82 -21.49
N TYR A 152 6.26 -6.56 -20.19
CA TYR A 152 5.60 -5.52 -19.46
C TYR A 152 6.44 -4.93 -18.31
N ILE A 153 6.11 -3.68 -17.95
CA ILE A 153 6.65 -2.96 -16.78
C ILE A 153 5.48 -2.39 -15.99
N HIS A 154 5.30 -2.82 -14.76
CA HIS A 154 4.33 -2.29 -13.83
C HIS A 154 5.05 -1.51 -12.73
N ILE A 155 4.69 -0.25 -12.52
CA ILE A 155 5.31 0.63 -11.53
C ILE A 155 4.25 1.25 -10.64
N GLN A 156 4.46 1.17 -9.31
CA GLN A 156 3.60 1.77 -8.32
C GLN A 156 4.44 2.54 -7.30
N TYR A 157 4.18 3.84 -7.14
CA TYR A 157 4.87 4.68 -6.16
C TYR A 157 3.92 5.64 -5.46
N TYR A 158 4.21 5.88 -4.17
CA TYR A 158 3.51 6.91 -3.41
C TYR A 158 3.95 8.32 -3.85
N ILE A 159 5.27 8.55 -3.99
CA ILE A 159 5.83 9.82 -4.45
C ILE A 159 6.59 9.60 -5.75
N ILE A 160 6.27 10.44 -6.75
CA ILE A 160 7.06 10.64 -7.96
C ILE A 160 7.31 12.14 -8.10
N ARG A 161 8.58 12.54 -8.11
CA ARG A 161 9.02 13.92 -8.33
C ARG A 161 9.38 14.15 -9.79
N SER A 162 9.01 15.31 -10.33
CA SER A 162 9.43 15.72 -11.68
C SER A 162 10.85 16.31 -11.61
N ASP A 163 11.84 15.45 -11.49
CA ASP A 163 13.26 15.81 -11.34
C ASP A 163 14.17 14.96 -12.23
N GLU A 164 15.49 15.05 -12.03
CA GLU A 164 16.48 14.35 -12.84
C GLU A 164 16.33 12.82 -12.77
N LEU A 165 15.98 12.25 -11.61
CA LEU A 165 15.77 10.81 -11.47
C LEU A 165 14.56 10.35 -12.29
N TRP A 166 13.46 11.10 -12.21
CA TRP A 166 12.29 10.79 -13.03
C TRP A 166 12.60 10.84 -14.52
N LYS A 167 13.40 11.82 -14.97
CA LYS A 167 13.80 11.90 -16.38
C LYS A 167 14.55 10.67 -16.86
N GLU A 168 15.51 10.17 -16.05
CA GLU A 168 16.20 8.90 -16.33
C GLU A 168 15.20 7.73 -16.49
N ILE A 169 14.23 7.63 -15.58
CA ILE A 169 13.17 6.60 -15.64
C ILE A 169 12.27 6.80 -16.86
N GLU A 170 11.80 8.01 -17.09
CA GLU A 170 10.90 8.36 -18.21
C GLU A 170 11.53 8.02 -19.56
N GLU A 171 12.83 8.32 -19.75
CA GLU A 171 13.55 7.98 -20.99
C GLU A 171 13.53 6.48 -21.28
N VAL A 172 13.75 5.65 -20.26
CA VAL A 172 13.69 4.19 -20.40
C VAL A 172 12.24 3.77 -20.72
N LEU A 173 11.26 4.28 -20.01
CA LEU A 173 9.85 3.92 -20.22
C LEU A 173 9.38 4.29 -21.64
N LEU A 174 9.70 5.50 -22.12
CA LEU A 174 9.36 5.94 -23.46
C LEU A 174 10.05 5.12 -24.56
N ARG A 175 11.29 4.70 -24.33
CA ARG A 175 12.02 3.80 -25.23
C ARG A 175 11.37 2.43 -25.29
N LYS A 176 11.02 1.85 -24.12
CA LYS A 176 10.38 0.54 -24.01
C LYS A 176 8.96 0.54 -24.59
N ALA A 177 8.19 1.59 -24.39
CA ALA A 177 6.87 1.75 -25.01
C ALA A 177 6.95 1.73 -26.55
N ARG A 178 7.94 2.42 -27.14
CA ARG A 178 8.17 2.37 -28.60
C ARG A 178 8.59 1.00 -29.11
N GLN A 179 9.14 0.14 -28.23
CA GLN A 179 9.49 -1.26 -28.55
C GLN A 179 8.31 -2.21 -28.36
N GLY A 180 7.13 -1.70 -27.99
CA GLY A 180 5.92 -2.51 -27.79
C GLY A 180 5.79 -3.14 -26.39
N VAL A 181 6.67 -2.77 -25.43
CA VAL A 181 6.53 -3.22 -24.05
C VAL A 181 5.34 -2.52 -23.42
N GLU A 182 4.46 -3.28 -22.78
CA GLU A 182 3.30 -2.75 -22.07
C GLU A 182 3.72 -2.09 -20.76
N ILE A 183 3.27 -0.86 -20.52
CA ILE A 183 3.68 -0.12 -19.33
C ILE A 183 2.48 0.42 -18.59
N ARG A 184 2.41 0.12 -17.28
CA ARG A 184 1.40 0.65 -16.35
C ARG A 184 2.07 1.36 -15.19
N ILE A 185 1.62 2.58 -14.91
CA ILE A 185 2.10 3.42 -13.81
C ILE A 185 0.94 3.77 -12.89
N LEU A 186 1.02 3.33 -11.64
CA LEU A 186 0.08 3.66 -10.59
C LEU A 186 0.73 4.61 -9.59
N PHE A 187 0.10 5.73 -9.31
CA PHE A 187 0.62 6.71 -8.36
C PHE A 187 -0.46 7.19 -7.38
N ASP A 188 -0.04 7.57 -6.17
CA ASP A 188 -0.95 8.17 -5.20
C ASP A 188 -1.13 9.66 -5.46
N SER A 189 -2.37 10.12 -5.50
CA SER A 189 -2.70 11.50 -5.83
C SER A 189 -2.11 12.54 -4.88
N MET A 190 -1.95 12.21 -3.59
CA MET A 190 -1.41 13.13 -2.60
C MET A 190 0.12 13.18 -2.67
N GLY A 191 0.77 12.04 -2.79
CA GLY A 191 2.23 11.93 -2.81
C GLY A 191 2.88 12.60 -4.02
N CYS A 192 2.18 12.60 -5.17
CA CYS A 192 2.68 13.18 -6.43
C CYS A 192 2.26 14.63 -6.67
N ARG A 193 1.60 15.28 -5.72
CA ARG A 193 1.17 16.69 -5.82
C ARG A 193 2.25 17.69 -5.36
N GLY A 194 1.99 18.97 -5.66
CA GLY A 194 2.80 20.10 -5.23
C GLY A 194 3.85 20.52 -6.26
N ARG A 195 4.61 21.56 -5.93
CA ARG A 195 5.54 22.22 -6.87
C ARG A 195 6.65 21.31 -7.41
N LYS A 196 7.05 20.30 -6.63
CA LYS A 196 8.06 19.30 -7.03
C LYS A 196 7.43 18.01 -7.57
N GLY A 197 6.11 17.88 -7.56
CA GLY A 197 5.39 16.71 -8.04
C GLY A 197 5.23 16.69 -9.55
N MET A 198 4.63 15.64 -10.04
CA MET A 198 4.26 15.48 -11.46
C MET A 198 3.08 16.39 -11.81
N HIS A 199 3.15 17.03 -12.96
CA HIS A 199 2.08 17.85 -13.49
C HIS A 199 1.24 17.09 -14.52
N LYS A 200 0.05 17.59 -14.82
CA LYS A 200 -0.84 16.98 -15.82
C LYS A 200 -0.14 16.77 -17.17
N ALA A 201 0.66 17.73 -17.60
CA ALA A 201 1.40 17.64 -18.86
C ALA A 201 2.40 16.47 -18.91
N ASP A 202 3.02 16.11 -17.77
CA ASP A 202 3.94 14.98 -17.67
C ASP A 202 3.18 13.67 -17.86
N TRP A 203 2.04 13.51 -17.17
CA TRP A 203 1.17 12.34 -17.33
C TRP A 203 0.58 12.23 -18.74
N ASP A 204 0.16 13.35 -19.36
CA ASP A 204 -0.39 13.36 -20.70
C ASP A 204 0.67 12.99 -21.76
N ARG A 205 1.94 13.37 -21.54
CA ARG A 205 3.07 12.95 -22.41
C ARG A 205 3.25 11.43 -22.40
N LEU A 206 3.19 10.81 -21.21
CA LEU A 206 3.29 9.36 -21.08
C LEU A 206 2.10 8.64 -21.76
N ARG A 207 0.88 9.14 -21.52
CA ARG A 207 -0.33 8.57 -22.16
C ARG A 207 -0.29 8.65 -23.67
N LYS A 208 0.22 9.77 -24.23
CA LYS A 208 0.42 9.92 -25.68
C LYS A 208 1.44 8.91 -26.25
N ALA A 209 2.36 8.44 -25.45
CA ALA A 209 3.31 7.39 -25.83
C ALA A 209 2.75 5.97 -25.64
N GLY A 210 1.47 5.80 -25.30
CA GLY A 210 0.83 4.51 -25.09
C GLY A 210 1.02 3.93 -23.67
N ILE A 211 1.62 4.68 -22.75
CA ILE A 211 1.80 4.25 -21.36
C ILE A 211 0.48 4.47 -20.60
N GLN A 212 0.01 3.45 -19.93
CA GLN A 212 -1.19 3.51 -19.11
C GLN A 212 -0.85 4.12 -17.73
N VAL A 213 -1.64 5.10 -17.29
CA VAL A 213 -1.39 5.83 -16.04
C VAL A 213 -2.68 5.95 -15.26
N ALA A 214 -2.70 5.40 -14.05
CA ALA A 214 -3.82 5.47 -13.11
C ALA A 214 -3.45 6.23 -11.83
N GLU A 215 -4.42 6.97 -11.30
CA GLU A 215 -4.29 7.75 -10.07
C GLU A 215 -5.06 7.06 -8.94
N PHE A 216 -4.36 6.72 -7.86
CA PHE A 216 -4.98 6.13 -6.68
C PHE A 216 -5.59 7.23 -5.79
N PHE A 217 -6.88 7.13 -5.49
CA PHE A 217 -7.66 8.12 -4.75
C PHE A 217 -7.53 9.55 -5.30
N PRO A 218 -8.05 9.80 -6.51
CA PRO A 218 -8.07 11.15 -7.08
C PRO A 218 -8.82 12.13 -6.18
N ALA A 219 -8.44 13.40 -6.20
CA ALA A 219 -9.14 14.43 -5.45
C ALA A 219 -10.54 14.66 -6.00
N VAL A 220 -11.50 14.77 -5.10
CA VAL A 220 -12.85 15.20 -5.44
C VAL A 220 -12.84 16.70 -5.75
N LEU A 221 -13.48 17.12 -6.85
CA LEU A 221 -13.50 18.50 -7.33
C LEU A 221 -12.10 19.12 -7.52
N GLY A 222 -11.08 18.29 -7.80
CA GLY A 222 -9.72 18.73 -8.08
C GLY A 222 -8.92 19.27 -6.88
N LYS A 223 -9.54 19.54 -5.74
CA LYS A 223 -8.88 20.15 -4.56
C LYS A 223 -9.18 19.44 -3.24
N LEU A 224 -10.39 18.92 -3.06
CA LEU A 224 -10.83 18.35 -1.79
C LEU A 224 -10.45 16.87 -1.71
N GLN A 225 -9.63 16.50 -0.74
CA GLN A 225 -9.26 15.11 -0.46
C GLN A 225 -9.94 14.64 0.82
N LEU A 226 -11.10 14.02 0.70
CA LEU A 226 -11.87 13.50 1.84
C LEU A 226 -11.24 12.24 2.48
N ARG A 227 -10.25 11.62 1.82
CA ARG A 227 -9.63 10.37 2.26
C ARG A 227 -8.15 10.55 2.58
N VAL A 228 -7.84 11.49 3.47
CA VAL A 228 -6.45 11.82 3.86
C VAL A 228 -5.72 10.60 4.45
N ASN A 229 -6.43 9.77 5.22
CA ASN A 229 -5.87 8.60 5.90
C ASN A 229 -5.79 7.33 5.03
N TYR A 230 -6.35 7.35 3.82
CA TYR A 230 -6.36 6.20 2.91
C TYR A 230 -5.41 6.48 1.75
N ARG A 231 -4.12 6.18 1.93
CA ARG A 231 -3.10 6.42 0.91
C ARG A 231 -2.42 5.13 0.52
N ASN A 232 -2.10 5.02 -0.76
CA ASN A 232 -1.31 3.91 -1.24
C ASN A 232 0.18 4.22 -1.06
N HIS A 233 0.75 3.74 0.05
CA HIS A 233 2.15 4.04 0.40
C HIS A 233 3.13 2.99 -0.14
N ARG A 234 2.68 2.07 -1.02
CA ARG A 234 3.52 1.01 -1.60
C ARG A 234 4.47 1.58 -2.64
N LYS A 235 5.65 0.98 -2.75
CA LYS A 235 6.62 1.22 -3.80
C LYS A 235 6.96 -0.15 -4.38
N ILE A 236 6.36 -0.44 -5.53
CA ILE A 236 6.47 -1.73 -6.19
C ILE A 236 6.86 -1.48 -7.66
N ALA A 237 7.77 -2.28 -8.18
CA ALA A 237 7.94 -2.44 -9.61
C ALA A 237 7.98 -3.93 -9.94
N VAL A 238 7.24 -4.34 -10.98
CA VAL A 238 7.25 -5.71 -11.51
C VAL A 238 7.62 -5.66 -12.98
N ILE A 239 8.62 -6.42 -13.36
CA ILE A 239 9.16 -6.45 -14.72
C ILE A 239 9.08 -7.88 -15.24
N ASP A 240 8.29 -8.08 -16.30
CA ASP A 240 8.07 -9.36 -16.98
C ASP A 240 7.66 -10.54 -16.07
N GLY A 241 7.08 -10.27 -14.87
CA GLY A 241 6.77 -11.30 -13.87
C GLY A 241 8.00 -12.00 -13.28
N ARG A 242 9.20 -11.62 -13.69
CA ARG A 242 10.47 -12.25 -13.33
C ARG A 242 11.18 -11.49 -12.20
N ILE A 243 11.20 -10.17 -12.30
CA ILE A 243 11.88 -9.28 -11.33
C ILE A 243 10.84 -8.41 -10.61
N GLY A 244 10.97 -8.35 -9.29
CA GLY A 244 10.16 -7.49 -8.44
C GLY A 244 11.01 -6.59 -7.55
N PHE A 245 10.66 -5.32 -7.43
CA PHE A 245 11.24 -4.39 -6.49
C PHE A 245 10.20 -3.96 -5.48
N VAL A 246 10.55 -3.98 -4.19
CA VAL A 246 9.68 -3.47 -3.12
C VAL A 246 10.51 -2.89 -1.98
N GLY A 247 10.07 -1.77 -1.38
CA GLY A 247 10.78 -1.16 -0.24
C GLY A 247 10.41 0.29 0.03
N GLY A 248 11.33 1.05 0.66
CA GLY A 248 11.04 2.38 1.16
C GLY A 248 11.33 3.53 0.19
N PHE A 249 12.26 3.37 -0.77
CA PHE A 249 12.62 4.45 -1.70
C PHE A 249 11.47 4.84 -2.62
N ASN A 250 11.08 6.12 -2.59
CA ASN A 250 10.23 6.73 -3.61
C ASN A 250 11.09 7.28 -4.77
N VAL A 251 10.42 7.82 -5.79
CA VAL A 251 11.11 8.45 -6.94
C VAL A 251 11.31 9.93 -6.68
N GLY A 252 12.57 10.35 -6.51
CA GLY A 252 12.96 11.73 -6.26
C GLY A 252 14.44 11.85 -5.91
N ARG A 253 15.03 12.97 -6.24
CA ARG A 253 16.45 13.26 -6.02
C ARG A 253 16.87 13.22 -4.54
N GLU A 254 15.91 13.47 -3.62
CA GLU A 254 16.13 13.34 -2.19
C GLU A 254 16.58 11.91 -1.80
N TYR A 255 16.04 10.90 -2.46
CA TYR A 255 16.40 9.50 -2.24
C TYR A 255 17.76 9.12 -2.83
N LEU A 256 18.35 10.00 -3.66
CA LEU A 256 19.72 9.87 -4.15
C LEU A 256 20.75 10.60 -3.29
N GLY A 257 20.34 11.16 -2.14
CA GLY A 257 21.20 11.98 -1.30
C GLY A 257 21.55 13.35 -1.90
N LYS A 258 20.83 13.81 -2.93
CA LYS A 258 21.12 15.07 -3.65
C LYS A 258 20.31 16.27 -3.15
N ASP A 259 19.43 16.09 -2.18
CA ASP A 259 18.71 17.21 -1.58
C ASP A 259 19.51 17.76 -0.40
N ARG A 260 19.86 19.07 -0.46
CA ARG A 260 20.68 19.74 0.56
C ARG A 260 20.07 19.74 1.95
N LYS A 261 18.73 19.65 2.07
CA LYS A 261 18.03 19.65 3.34
C LYS A 261 18.15 18.31 4.04
N PHE A 262 18.11 17.20 3.29
CA PHE A 262 18.07 15.85 3.84
C PHE A 262 19.45 15.19 3.86
N GLY A 263 20.37 15.62 2.99
CA GLY A 263 21.66 14.96 2.85
C GLY A 263 21.56 13.53 2.34
N TYR A 264 22.42 12.65 2.83
CA TYR A 264 22.37 11.23 2.49
C TYR A 264 21.08 10.59 3.02
N TRP A 265 20.34 9.95 2.12
CA TRP A 265 19.09 9.25 2.46
C TRP A 265 19.33 7.73 2.47
N ARG A 266 19.37 7.15 3.66
CA ARG A 266 19.45 5.70 3.82
C ARG A 266 18.03 5.15 3.98
N ASP A 267 17.66 4.19 3.17
CA ASP A 267 16.40 3.43 3.26
C ASP A 267 16.68 1.95 2.95
N THR A 268 15.69 1.11 2.91
CA THR A 268 15.84 -0.29 2.53
C THR A 268 14.87 -0.64 1.40
N HIS A 269 15.41 -1.26 0.36
CA HIS A 269 14.66 -1.75 -0.79
C HIS A 269 15.22 -3.11 -1.20
N ILE A 270 14.35 -4.01 -1.61
CA ILE A 270 14.76 -5.31 -2.10
C ILE A 270 14.41 -5.47 -3.57
N CYS A 271 15.26 -6.19 -4.30
CA CYS A 271 14.99 -6.76 -5.60
C CYS A 271 14.85 -8.27 -5.41
N ILE A 272 13.79 -8.82 -5.95
CA ILE A 272 13.48 -10.25 -5.87
C ILE A 272 13.45 -10.79 -7.30
N GLU A 273 14.13 -11.91 -7.54
CA GLU A 273 13.98 -12.75 -8.71
C GLU A 273 13.43 -14.09 -8.26
N GLY A 274 12.25 -14.49 -8.71
CA GLY A 274 11.64 -15.76 -8.31
C GLY A 274 10.13 -15.73 -8.13
N SER A 275 9.58 -16.79 -7.56
CA SER A 275 8.14 -16.99 -7.46
C SER A 275 7.42 -15.98 -6.56
N ALA A 276 8.13 -15.32 -5.61
CA ALA A 276 7.54 -14.26 -4.81
C ALA A 276 7.14 -13.02 -5.63
N VAL A 277 7.69 -12.85 -6.84
CA VAL A 277 7.33 -11.75 -7.75
C VAL A 277 5.85 -11.83 -8.14
N THR A 278 5.29 -13.04 -8.26
CA THR A 278 3.86 -13.22 -8.52
C THR A 278 2.99 -12.59 -7.43
N SER A 279 3.38 -12.69 -6.15
CA SER A 279 2.67 -12.04 -5.06
C SER A 279 2.73 -10.49 -5.14
N LEU A 280 3.86 -9.94 -5.62
CA LEU A 280 3.96 -8.50 -5.90
C LEU A 280 3.10 -8.10 -7.11
N ALA A 281 3.04 -8.93 -8.16
CA ALA A 281 2.19 -8.70 -9.32
C ALA A 281 0.71 -8.71 -8.93
N VAL A 282 0.26 -9.69 -8.13
CA VAL A 282 -1.09 -9.73 -7.57
C VAL A 282 -1.41 -8.46 -6.81
N ARG A 283 -0.49 -7.99 -5.94
CA ARG A 283 -0.72 -6.77 -5.17
C ARG A 283 -0.81 -5.53 -6.06
N PHE A 284 0.03 -5.40 -7.06
CA PHE A 284 -0.05 -4.33 -8.06
C PHE A 284 -1.40 -4.37 -8.78
N VAL A 285 -1.80 -5.53 -9.27
CA VAL A 285 -3.04 -5.71 -10.03
C VAL A 285 -4.28 -5.38 -9.20
N LEU A 286 -4.34 -5.77 -7.93
CA LEU A 286 -5.42 -5.37 -7.01
C LEU A 286 -5.53 -3.85 -6.89
N ASP A 287 -4.41 -3.17 -6.69
CA ASP A 287 -4.38 -1.72 -6.55
C ASP A 287 -4.70 -1.01 -7.88
N TRP A 288 -4.22 -1.56 -9.02
CA TRP A 288 -4.51 -1.07 -10.36
C TRP A 288 -5.99 -1.19 -10.72
N ASN A 289 -6.56 -2.37 -10.56
CA ASN A 289 -7.97 -2.63 -10.87
C ASN A 289 -8.90 -1.70 -10.09
N TYR A 290 -8.56 -1.44 -8.82
CA TYR A 290 -9.28 -0.47 -8.01
C TYR A 290 -9.18 0.97 -8.57
N ALA A 291 -7.99 1.39 -8.98
CA ALA A 291 -7.73 2.75 -9.43
C ALA A 291 -8.21 3.02 -10.86
N ALA A 292 -8.02 2.06 -11.77
CA ALA A 292 -8.34 2.18 -13.19
C ALA A 292 -9.76 1.71 -13.53
N GLY A 293 -10.41 0.91 -12.65
CA GLY A 293 -11.70 0.29 -12.93
C GLY A 293 -11.62 -0.85 -13.96
N GLU A 294 -10.45 -1.47 -14.09
CA GLU A 294 -10.16 -2.58 -15.00
C GLU A 294 -10.16 -3.92 -14.25
N ASN A 295 -10.11 -5.02 -14.99
CA ASN A 295 -9.91 -6.36 -14.46
C ASN A 295 -8.74 -7.05 -15.15
N LEU A 296 -7.52 -6.80 -14.67
CA LEU A 296 -6.29 -7.42 -15.19
C LEU A 296 -6.11 -8.88 -14.76
N PHE A 297 -6.97 -9.41 -13.92
CA PHE A 297 -6.90 -10.80 -13.49
C PHE A 297 -7.29 -11.79 -14.59
N LEU A 298 -7.91 -11.30 -15.63
CA LEU A 298 -8.18 -12.09 -16.84
C LEU A 298 -6.92 -12.29 -17.73
N GLU A 299 -5.78 -11.70 -17.34
CA GLU A 299 -4.53 -11.81 -18.07
C GLU A 299 -3.56 -12.79 -17.38
N ASP A 300 -3.74 -14.10 -17.60
CA ASP A 300 -2.92 -15.17 -16.99
C ASP A 300 -1.41 -14.94 -17.10
N ARG A 301 -0.96 -14.31 -18.19
CA ARG A 301 0.46 -14.00 -18.42
C ARG A 301 1.10 -13.13 -17.32
N LEU A 302 0.30 -12.35 -16.59
CA LEU A 302 0.79 -11.49 -15.50
C LEU A 302 1.14 -12.28 -14.23
N PHE A 303 0.64 -13.51 -14.13
CA PHE A 303 0.77 -14.38 -12.96
C PHE A 303 1.55 -15.65 -13.23
N ALA A 304 2.07 -15.79 -14.44
CA ALA A 304 2.89 -16.93 -14.81
C ALA A 304 4.10 -17.03 -13.87
N LEU A 305 4.26 -18.20 -13.25
CA LEU A 305 5.45 -18.48 -12.45
C LEU A 305 6.68 -18.51 -13.35
N PRO A 306 7.80 -17.93 -12.93
CA PRO A 306 9.04 -18.03 -13.69
C PRO A 306 9.44 -19.50 -13.80
N GLU A 307 9.72 -19.98 -15.03
CA GLU A 307 10.06 -21.37 -15.31
C GLU A 307 11.30 -21.85 -14.54
N TYR A 308 12.23 -20.95 -14.27
CA TYR A 308 13.46 -21.28 -13.55
C TYR A 308 14.14 -20.03 -12.97
N VAL A 309 14.49 -20.10 -11.68
CA VAL A 309 15.36 -19.12 -10.99
C VAL A 309 16.68 -19.79 -10.66
N ARG A 310 17.73 -19.39 -11.34
CA ARG A 310 19.06 -19.99 -11.19
C ARG A 310 19.63 -19.70 -9.80
N GLY A 311 19.64 -20.72 -8.93
CA GLY A 311 20.31 -20.62 -7.62
C GLY A 311 19.50 -19.98 -6.50
N GLY A 312 18.27 -19.53 -6.75
CA GLY A 312 17.41 -18.93 -5.73
C GLY A 312 17.08 -19.93 -4.62
N LYS A 313 17.31 -19.52 -3.36
CA LYS A 313 17.07 -20.33 -2.15
C LYS A 313 16.34 -19.55 -1.05
N ASP A 314 16.09 -18.26 -1.27
CA ASP A 314 15.57 -17.40 -0.23
C ASP A 314 14.07 -17.65 -0.03
N PRO A 315 13.64 -17.96 1.20
CA PRO A 315 12.22 -18.08 1.53
C PRO A 315 11.60 -16.70 1.68
N VAL A 316 10.46 -16.50 1.02
CA VAL A 316 9.77 -15.20 0.99
C VAL A 316 8.28 -15.37 1.19
N GLN A 317 7.69 -14.53 2.03
CA GLN A 317 6.26 -14.25 2.09
C GLN A 317 6.03 -12.75 1.89
N ILE A 318 5.13 -12.37 1.00
CA ILE A 318 4.73 -10.98 0.79
C ILE A 318 3.45 -10.70 1.57
N ILE A 319 3.56 -9.84 2.57
CA ILE A 319 2.46 -9.47 3.45
C ILE A 319 2.00 -8.07 3.08
N SER A 320 0.71 -7.89 2.96
CA SER A 320 0.09 -6.59 2.72
C SER A 320 -0.87 -6.26 3.85
N SER A 321 -0.93 -5.00 4.24
CA SER A 321 -1.88 -4.48 5.21
C SER A 321 -2.52 -3.22 4.64
N GLY A 322 -3.77 -3.01 4.94
CA GLY A 322 -4.51 -1.86 4.41
C GLY A 322 -5.76 -1.56 5.23
N PRO A 323 -6.46 -0.47 4.89
CA PRO A 323 -7.70 -0.10 5.56
C PRO A 323 -8.88 -1.03 5.22
N ASP A 324 -8.70 -1.90 4.25
CA ASP A 324 -9.62 -2.92 3.75
C ASP A 324 -9.53 -4.26 4.50
N SER A 325 -8.46 -4.47 5.25
CA SER A 325 -8.22 -5.66 6.03
C SER A 325 -8.93 -5.61 7.39
N SER A 326 -9.38 -6.75 7.87
CA SER A 326 -9.99 -6.89 9.20
C SER A 326 -8.95 -6.96 10.32
N SER A 327 -7.74 -7.38 9.98
CA SER A 327 -6.57 -7.50 10.85
C SER A 327 -5.53 -6.41 10.51
N GLN A 328 -4.49 -6.33 11.32
CA GLN A 328 -3.37 -5.40 11.14
C GLN A 328 -2.09 -6.21 10.87
N GLU A 329 -2.06 -6.91 9.75
CA GLU A 329 -1.12 -8.00 9.44
C GLU A 329 0.35 -7.57 9.65
N ILE A 330 0.75 -6.39 9.16
CA ILE A 330 2.14 -5.89 9.32
C ILE A 330 2.43 -5.59 10.79
N ARG A 331 1.51 -4.93 11.52
CA ARG A 331 1.66 -4.66 12.94
C ARG A 331 1.80 -5.96 13.75
N ASP A 332 0.95 -6.92 13.47
CA ASP A 332 0.93 -8.19 14.17
C ASP A 332 2.17 -9.03 13.87
N ASN A 333 2.73 -8.89 12.67
CA ASN A 333 4.05 -9.46 12.34
C ASN A 333 5.18 -8.83 13.18
N TYR A 334 5.19 -7.50 13.38
CA TYR A 334 6.15 -6.87 14.28
C TYR A 334 6.04 -7.43 15.69
N LEU A 335 4.82 -7.54 16.25
CA LEU A 335 4.62 -8.11 17.58
C LEU A 335 5.12 -9.55 17.67
N ARG A 336 4.81 -10.40 16.68
CA ARG A 336 5.28 -11.77 16.64
C ARG A 336 6.80 -11.88 16.57
N LEU A 337 7.44 -11.09 15.71
CA LEU A 337 8.90 -11.06 15.61
C LEU A 337 9.56 -10.61 16.92
N ILE A 338 8.98 -9.61 17.59
CA ILE A 338 9.46 -9.15 18.90
C ILE A 338 9.37 -10.29 19.93
N HIS A 339 8.22 -10.96 20.01
CA HIS A 339 8.04 -12.10 20.94
C HIS A 339 8.89 -13.34 20.61
N MET A 340 9.25 -13.52 19.34
CA MET A 340 10.12 -14.62 18.91
C MET A 340 11.60 -14.33 19.09
N ALA A 341 11.99 -13.08 19.34
CA ALA A 341 13.37 -12.70 19.51
C ALA A 341 14.01 -13.35 20.74
N GLN A 342 15.22 -13.93 20.57
CA GLN A 342 15.93 -14.65 21.62
C GLN A 342 17.15 -13.90 22.18
N ARG A 343 17.70 -12.95 21.45
CA ARG A 343 18.94 -12.22 21.85
C ARG A 343 18.82 -10.73 21.74
N SER A 344 18.38 -10.22 20.58
CA SER A 344 18.37 -8.80 20.31
C SER A 344 17.32 -8.43 19.28
N ILE A 345 16.82 -7.21 19.38
CA ILE A 345 15.88 -6.60 18.44
C ILE A 345 16.47 -5.29 18.00
N TYR A 346 16.59 -5.10 16.69
CA TYR A 346 17.02 -3.84 16.09
C TYR A 346 15.88 -3.31 15.22
N ILE A 347 15.39 -2.11 15.53
CA ILE A 347 14.30 -1.46 14.80
C ILE A 347 14.85 -0.16 14.23
N GLN A 348 14.76 0.00 12.91
CA GLN A 348 15.10 1.23 12.22
C GLN A 348 13.86 1.78 11.52
N THR A 349 13.39 2.92 11.95
CA THR A 349 12.23 3.60 11.35
C THR A 349 12.27 5.09 11.63
N PRO A 350 11.90 5.97 10.68
CA PRO A 350 11.69 7.39 10.93
C PRO A 350 10.34 7.67 11.59
N TYR A 351 9.46 6.64 11.75
CA TYR A 351 8.08 6.75 12.23
C TYR A 351 7.84 5.87 13.45
N PHE A 352 8.67 6.01 14.48
CA PHE A 352 8.48 5.23 15.71
C PHE A 352 7.33 5.82 16.53
N VAL A 353 6.11 5.41 16.21
CA VAL A 353 4.87 5.76 16.91
C VAL A 353 4.19 4.49 17.38
N PRO A 354 4.75 3.82 18.40
CA PRO A 354 4.26 2.55 18.90
C PRO A 354 2.93 2.72 19.63
N ASP A 355 2.02 1.79 19.46
CA ASP A 355 0.86 1.65 20.33
C ASP A 355 1.23 0.98 21.67
N GLU A 356 0.26 0.91 22.58
CA GLU A 356 0.48 0.30 23.91
C GLU A 356 0.91 -1.16 23.83
N GLY A 357 0.34 -1.93 22.89
CA GLY A 357 0.71 -3.33 22.69
C GLY A 357 2.15 -3.51 22.24
N LEU A 358 2.60 -2.71 21.27
CA LEU A 358 3.99 -2.72 20.79
C LEU A 358 4.96 -2.27 21.89
N MET A 359 4.62 -1.22 22.64
CA MET A 359 5.43 -0.77 23.76
C MET A 359 5.55 -1.78 24.87
N THR A 360 4.48 -2.53 25.15
CA THR A 360 4.49 -3.61 26.15
C THR A 360 5.36 -4.76 25.69
N ALA A 361 5.31 -5.13 24.40
CA ALA A 361 6.14 -6.22 23.86
C ALA A 361 7.63 -5.87 23.80
N LEU A 362 8.00 -4.59 23.77
CA LEU A 362 9.39 -4.12 23.77
C LEU A 362 9.98 -3.96 25.18
N LYS A 363 9.16 -3.94 26.24
CA LYS A 363 9.59 -3.91 27.66
C LYS A 363 9.86 -5.28 28.21
#